data_c3505b2347992c7c700cfbdca2c89fb1
#
_entry.id   c3505b2347992c7c700cfbdca2c89fb1
#
_cell.length_a   1.000
_cell.length_b   1.000
_cell.length_c   1.000
_cell.angle_alpha   90.00
_cell.angle_beta   90.00
_cell.angle_gamma   90.00
#
_symmetry.space_group_name_H-M   'P 1'
#
loop_
_entity.id
_entity.type
_entity.pdbx_description
1 polymer ?
#
loop_
_entity_poly.entity_id
_entity_poly.type
_entity_poly.pdbx_seq_one_letter_code
_entity_poly.pdbx_strand_id
1 'polypeptide(L)'
;MTEMDSFSFGDSAELADELLELVLIGKKTATAWAAAEGDKGVVVGKRWIVKDGRGPGAILETVELERRRFGEVDAAFAHDEGEGDRSLAWWREAHKRYFTQRGEFSPDMELYCERFRLIEAVKRE
;
A
#
# COMPACT_ATOMS: atom_id res chain seq x y z
N MET A 1 -13.04 18.60 -15.89
CA MET A 1 -12.81 18.02 -14.56
C MET A 1 -12.13 16.67 -14.73
N THR A 2 -11.02 16.46 -14.06
CA THR A 2 -10.30 15.20 -14.16
C THR A 2 -10.81 14.24 -13.10
N GLU A 3 -11.19 13.03 -13.51
CA GLU A 3 -11.56 11.99 -12.56
C GLU A 3 -10.30 11.50 -11.85
N MET A 4 -10.43 11.24 -10.55
CA MET A 4 -9.36 10.59 -9.80
C MET A 4 -9.33 9.10 -10.13
N ASP A 5 -8.14 8.56 -10.29
CA ASP A 5 -7.96 7.13 -10.41
C ASP A 5 -8.30 6.45 -9.09
N SER A 6 -8.69 5.22 -9.15
CA SER A 6 -9.06 4.44 -7.98
C SER A 6 -8.32 3.12 -7.92
N PHE A 7 -8.18 2.59 -6.71
CA PHE A 7 -7.59 1.26 -6.51
C PHE A 7 -8.12 0.65 -5.21
N SER A 8 -7.83 -0.64 -5.02
CA SER A 8 -8.11 -1.35 -3.78
C SER A 8 -6.83 -1.98 -3.28
N PHE A 9 -6.64 -2.01 -1.96
CA PHE A 9 -5.51 -2.71 -1.36
C PHE A 9 -5.78 -4.22 -1.32
N GLY A 10 -4.68 -5.00 -1.40
CA GLY A 10 -4.75 -6.44 -1.25
C GLY A 10 -5.32 -7.18 -2.45
N ASP A 11 -5.41 -8.48 -2.32
CA ASP A 11 -5.83 -9.39 -3.39
C ASP A 11 -7.19 -10.06 -3.12
N SER A 12 -7.89 -9.61 -2.10
CA SER A 12 -9.24 -10.10 -1.77
C SER A 12 -10.10 -8.97 -1.23
N ALA A 13 -11.42 -9.14 -1.29
CA ALA A 13 -12.37 -8.16 -0.74
C ALA A 13 -12.18 -7.98 0.76
N GLU A 14 -11.95 -9.09 1.48
CA GLU A 14 -11.73 -9.04 2.94
C GLU A 14 -10.48 -8.26 3.29
N LEU A 15 -9.38 -8.51 2.58
CA LEU A 15 -8.13 -7.80 2.80
C LEU A 15 -8.27 -6.33 2.43
N ALA A 16 -8.98 -6.02 1.35
CA ALA A 16 -9.23 -4.64 0.95
C ALA A 16 -9.97 -3.87 2.06
N ASP A 17 -10.98 -4.48 2.66
CA ASP A 17 -11.75 -3.88 3.76
C ASP A 17 -10.86 -3.63 4.98
N GLU A 18 -10.04 -4.61 5.35
CA GLU A 18 -9.14 -4.55 6.49
C GLU A 18 -8.08 -3.45 6.31
N LEU A 19 -7.44 -3.41 5.14
CA LEU A 19 -6.37 -2.46 4.89
C LEU A 19 -6.90 -1.02 4.78
N LEU A 20 -8.08 -0.84 4.19
CA LEU A 20 -8.70 0.49 4.15
C LEU A 20 -9.02 0.98 5.56
N GLU A 21 -9.48 0.09 6.44
CA GLU A 21 -9.74 0.46 7.83
C GLU A 21 -8.47 0.96 8.52
N LEU A 22 -7.32 0.32 8.27
CA LEU A 22 -6.05 0.76 8.82
C LEU A 22 -5.66 2.16 8.33
N VAL A 23 -5.98 2.48 7.07
CA VAL A 23 -5.79 3.83 6.53
C VAL A 23 -6.67 4.83 7.27
N LEU A 24 -7.94 4.50 7.45
CA LEU A 24 -8.92 5.42 8.07
C LEU A 24 -8.58 5.74 9.53
N ILE A 25 -8.00 4.80 10.27
CA ILE A 25 -7.59 5.03 11.66
C ILE A 25 -6.16 5.57 11.78
N GLY A 26 -5.49 5.84 10.66
CA GLY A 26 -4.17 6.46 10.63
C GLY A 26 -2.98 5.53 10.87
N LYS A 27 -3.20 4.22 10.93
CA LYS A 27 -2.11 3.26 11.13
C LYS A 27 -1.36 2.95 9.84
N LYS A 28 -2.04 2.93 8.69
CA LYS A 28 -1.41 2.63 7.42
C LYS A 28 -1.22 3.91 6.62
N THR A 29 0.06 4.28 6.41
CA THR A 29 0.46 5.47 5.66
C THR A 29 1.46 5.14 4.55
N ALA A 30 1.66 3.84 4.27
CA ALA A 30 2.59 3.39 3.25
C ALA A 30 2.11 2.08 2.63
N THR A 31 2.58 1.82 1.42
CA THR A 31 2.32 0.59 0.70
C THR A 31 3.50 0.28 -0.24
N ALA A 32 3.66 -0.98 -0.61
CA ALA A 32 4.70 -1.42 -1.52
C ALA A 32 4.16 -2.46 -2.49
N TRP A 33 4.76 -2.50 -3.68
CA TRP A 33 4.44 -3.52 -4.68
C TRP A 33 5.68 -3.83 -5.51
N ALA A 34 5.66 -4.97 -6.21
CA ALA A 34 6.78 -5.39 -7.04
C ALA A 34 7.04 -4.38 -8.17
N ALA A 35 8.30 -3.94 -8.31
CA ALA A 35 8.67 -2.98 -9.35
C ALA A 35 8.41 -3.53 -10.76
N ALA A 36 8.42 -4.87 -10.91
CA ALA A 36 8.11 -5.52 -12.18
C ALA A 36 6.69 -5.21 -12.68
N GLU A 37 5.78 -4.83 -11.78
CA GLU A 37 4.40 -4.43 -12.15
C GLU A 37 4.34 -2.99 -12.67
N GLY A 38 5.44 -2.27 -12.66
CA GLY A 38 5.50 -0.86 -13.07
C GLY A 38 5.06 0.09 -11.97
N ASP A 39 5.13 1.39 -12.25
CA ASP A 39 4.78 2.43 -11.28
C ASP A 39 3.27 2.66 -11.11
N LYS A 40 2.47 2.00 -11.93
CA LYS A 40 1.00 2.09 -11.91
C LYS A 40 0.45 3.51 -12.04
N GLY A 41 1.24 4.42 -12.57
CA GLY A 41 0.86 5.82 -12.70
C GLY A 41 0.97 6.63 -11.41
N VAL A 42 1.61 6.07 -10.38
CA VAL A 42 1.80 6.76 -9.10
C VAL A 42 2.89 7.81 -9.24
N VAL A 43 2.56 9.05 -8.88
CA VAL A 43 3.51 10.17 -8.82
C VAL A 43 3.22 11.01 -7.59
N VAL A 44 4.27 11.63 -7.05
CA VAL A 44 4.11 12.52 -5.88
C VAL A 44 3.12 13.64 -6.20
N GLY A 45 2.20 13.88 -5.30
CA GLY A 45 1.15 14.89 -5.43
C GLY A 45 -0.14 14.37 -6.04
N LYS A 46 -0.14 13.17 -6.59
CA LYS A 46 -1.35 12.60 -7.17
C LYS A 46 -2.29 12.10 -6.08
N ARG A 47 -3.59 12.33 -6.29
CA ARG A 47 -4.64 11.85 -5.39
C ARG A 47 -5.35 10.65 -5.97
N TRP A 48 -5.78 9.76 -5.08
CA TRP A 48 -6.37 8.48 -5.42
C TRP A 48 -7.60 8.23 -4.58
N ILE A 49 -8.59 7.58 -5.18
CA ILE A 49 -9.74 7.04 -4.44
C ILE A 49 -9.41 5.61 -4.06
N VAL A 50 -9.49 5.29 -2.76
CA VAL A 50 -9.31 3.92 -2.28
C VAL A 50 -10.68 3.31 -2.04
N LYS A 51 -10.87 2.12 -2.60
CA LYS A 51 -12.12 1.38 -2.53
C LYS A 51 -11.94 0.07 -1.76
N ASP A 52 -13.03 -0.42 -1.22
CA ASP A 52 -13.14 -1.79 -0.73
C ASP A 52 -14.45 -2.39 -1.27
N GLY A 53 -14.90 -3.51 -0.70
CA GLY A 53 -16.12 -4.18 -1.15
C GLY A 53 -17.39 -3.32 -1.06
N ARG A 54 -17.33 -2.22 -0.29
CA ARG A 54 -18.45 -1.30 -0.11
C ARG A 54 -18.35 -0.07 -1.03
N GLY A 55 -17.31 0.01 -1.85
CA GLY A 55 -17.04 1.13 -2.75
C GLY A 55 -16.03 2.12 -2.19
N PRO A 56 -16.05 3.38 -2.66
CA PRO A 56 -15.07 4.38 -2.22
C PRO A 56 -15.10 4.60 -0.71
N GLY A 57 -13.92 4.67 -0.08
CA GLY A 57 -13.82 4.85 1.36
C GLY A 57 -12.85 5.93 1.80
N ALA A 58 -11.87 6.28 0.96
CA ALA A 58 -10.87 7.29 1.31
C ALA A 58 -10.31 7.96 0.07
N ILE A 59 -9.80 9.17 0.26
CA ILE A 59 -8.99 9.86 -0.76
C ILE A 59 -7.59 10.03 -0.15
N LEU A 60 -6.58 9.54 -0.86
CA LEU A 60 -5.18 9.63 -0.47
C LEU A 60 -4.41 10.52 -1.43
N GLU A 61 -3.30 11.08 -0.94
CA GLU A 61 -2.34 11.78 -1.80
C GLU A 61 -0.96 11.14 -1.62
N THR A 62 -0.31 10.78 -2.71
CA THR A 62 1.05 10.25 -2.69
C THR A 62 2.01 11.36 -2.27
N VAL A 63 2.79 11.14 -1.22
CA VAL A 63 3.76 12.12 -0.74
C VAL A 63 5.20 11.71 -0.98
N GLU A 64 5.46 10.42 -1.19
CA GLU A 64 6.80 9.90 -1.45
C GLU A 64 6.70 8.63 -2.29
N LEU A 65 7.60 8.46 -3.24
CA LEU A 65 7.70 7.23 -4.02
C LEU A 65 9.18 6.93 -4.24
N GLU A 66 9.62 5.75 -3.80
CA GLU A 66 11.00 5.30 -3.94
C GLU A 66 11.04 3.88 -4.47
N ARG A 67 12.16 3.51 -5.11
CA ARG A 67 12.45 2.11 -5.42
C ARG A 67 13.46 1.60 -4.41
N ARG A 68 13.19 0.42 -3.85
CA ARG A 68 14.10 -0.24 -2.90
C ARG A 68 14.11 -1.73 -3.19
N ARG A 69 15.21 -2.38 -2.86
CA ARG A 69 15.24 -3.84 -2.86
C ARG A 69 14.49 -4.35 -1.64
N PHE A 70 13.95 -5.55 -1.75
CA PHE A 70 13.22 -6.18 -0.65
C PHE A 70 14.02 -6.12 0.67
N GLY A 71 15.31 -6.47 0.62
CA GLY A 71 16.18 -6.47 1.80
C GLY A 71 16.55 -5.09 2.32
N GLU A 72 16.26 -4.04 1.57
CA GLU A 72 16.57 -2.66 1.96
C GLU A 72 15.40 -1.95 2.64
N VAL A 73 14.22 -2.58 2.68
CA VAL A 73 13.07 -2.01 3.39
C VAL A 73 13.41 -1.99 4.89
N ASP A 74 13.21 -0.83 5.52
CA ASP A 74 13.59 -0.63 6.91
C ASP A 74 12.40 -0.71 7.87
N ALA A 75 12.72 -0.67 9.17
CA ALA A 75 11.72 -0.78 10.23
C ALA A 75 10.72 0.39 10.20
N ALA A 76 11.17 1.58 9.84
CA ALA A 76 10.30 2.75 9.76
C ALA A 76 9.22 2.56 8.69
N PHE A 77 9.62 2.05 7.51
CA PHE A 77 8.66 1.78 6.44
C PHE A 77 7.68 0.68 6.83
N ALA A 78 8.16 -0.40 7.43
CA ALA A 78 7.30 -1.49 7.90
C ALA A 78 6.27 -0.98 8.92
N HIS A 79 6.69 -0.12 9.84
CA HIS A 79 5.80 0.51 10.82
C HIS A 79 4.72 1.35 10.11
N ASP A 80 5.10 2.10 9.08
CA ASP A 80 4.19 2.97 8.35
C ASP A 80 3.23 2.20 7.45
N GLU A 81 3.54 0.97 7.05
CA GLU A 81 2.58 0.12 6.37
C GLU A 81 1.44 -0.30 7.30
N GLY A 82 1.68 -0.32 8.61
CA GLY A 82 0.64 -0.44 9.63
C GLY A 82 0.05 -1.83 9.82
N GLU A 83 0.58 -2.85 9.15
CA GLU A 83 0.01 -4.19 9.15
C GLU A 83 0.67 -5.10 10.19
N GLY A 84 -0.08 -6.09 10.66
CA GLY A 84 0.40 -7.04 11.65
C GLY A 84 0.81 -6.34 12.94
N ASP A 85 1.96 -6.72 13.50
CA ASP A 85 2.51 -6.08 14.71
C ASP A 85 3.35 -4.84 14.38
N ARG A 86 3.40 -4.44 13.10
CA ARG A 86 4.13 -3.29 12.57
C ARG A 86 5.65 -3.43 12.66
N SER A 87 6.17 -4.64 12.91
CA SER A 87 7.60 -4.88 12.95
C SER A 87 8.16 -5.19 11.55
N LEU A 88 9.45 -4.93 11.37
CA LEU A 88 10.14 -5.30 10.14
C LEU A 88 10.16 -6.82 9.95
N ALA A 89 10.30 -7.58 11.03
CA ALA A 89 10.29 -9.05 10.96
C ALA A 89 8.97 -9.56 10.41
N TRP A 90 7.84 -9.03 10.92
CA TRP A 90 6.51 -9.40 10.41
C TRP A 90 6.36 -9.01 8.94
N TRP A 91 6.79 -7.78 8.61
CA TRP A 91 6.69 -7.25 7.24
C TRP A 91 7.44 -8.15 6.25
N ARG A 92 8.67 -8.51 6.58
CA ARG A 92 9.50 -9.37 5.72
C ARG A 92 8.88 -10.74 5.53
N GLU A 93 8.38 -11.35 6.59
CA GLU A 93 7.77 -12.67 6.52
C GLU A 93 6.49 -12.65 5.68
N ALA A 94 5.61 -11.69 5.92
CA ALA A 94 4.35 -11.57 5.21
C ALA A 94 4.56 -11.29 3.72
N HIS A 95 5.46 -10.37 3.38
CA HIS A 95 5.72 -10.01 1.99
C HIS A 95 6.51 -11.08 1.25
N LYS A 96 7.42 -11.77 1.94
CA LYS A 96 8.12 -12.91 1.35
C LYS A 96 7.12 -14.00 0.96
N ARG A 97 6.17 -14.31 1.84
CA ARG A 97 5.12 -15.29 1.57
C ARG A 97 4.26 -14.86 0.39
N TYR A 98 3.83 -13.61 0.39
CA TYR A 98 3.00 -13.04 -0.68
C TYR A 98 3.70 -13.14 -2.04
N PHE A 99 4.94 -12.66 -2.13
CA PHE A 99 5.68 -12.68 -3.39
C PHE A 99 6.07 -14.10 -3.82
N THR A 100 6.35 -15.00 -2.86
CA THR A 100 6.65 -16.40 -3.17
C THR A 100 5.45 -17.09 -3.79
N GLN A 101 4.25 -16.85 -3.26
CA GLN A 101 3.02 -17.43 -3.81
C GLN A 101 2.75 -16.96 -5.24
N ARG A 102 3.21 -15.78 -5.59
CA ARG A 102 3.06 -15.22 -6.94
C ARG A 102 4.22 -15.57 -7.87
N GLY A 103 5.22 -16.31 -7.37
CA GLY A 103 6.40 -16.66 -8.16
C GLY A 103 7.35 -15.51 -8.41
N GLU A 104 7.27 -14.46 -7.60
CA GLU A 104 8.02 -13.21 -7.81
C GLU A 104 9.16 -13.01 -6.82
N PHE A 105 9.23 -13.78 -5.74
CA PHE A 105 10.17 -13.47 -4.66
C PHE A 105 11.62 -13.70 -5.03
N SER A 106 12.45 -12.71 -4.71
CA SER A 106 13.91 -12.79 -4.67
C SER A 106 14.39 -11.81 -3.60
N PRO A 107 15.43 -12.13 -2.81
CA PRO A 107 15.92 -11.21 -1.77
C PRO A 107 16.34 -9.85 -2.30
N ASP A 108 16.76 -9.79 -3.56
CA ASP A 108 17.19 -8.55 -4.22
C ASP A 108 16.15 -7.99 -5.19
N MET A 109 14.92 -8.53 -5.19
CA MET A 109 13.86 -7.97 -6.03
C MET A 109 13.60 -6.52 -5.66
N GLU A 110 13.30 -5.71 -6.65
CA GLU A 110 12.99 -4.31 -6.42
C GLU A 110 11.50 -4.09 -6.18
N LEU A 111 11.21 -3.15 -5.29
CA LEU A 111 9.86 -2.75 -4.94
C LEU A 111 9.70 -1.26 -5.17
N TYR A 112 8.49 -0.84 -5.54
CA TYR A 112 8.08 0.55 -5.33
C TYR A 112 7.57 0.66 -3.91
N CYS A 113 8.07 1.68 -3.20
CA CYS A 113 7.69 1.97 -1.82
C CYS A 113 7.08 3.36 -1.79
N GLU A 114 5.78 3.41 -1.51
CA GLU A 114 5.01 4.65 -1.52
C GLU A 114 4.61 5.04 -0.12
N ARG A 115 4.76 6.33 0.22
CA ARG A 115 4.10 6.93 1.38
C ARG A 115 3.01 7.86 0.89
N PHE A 116 1.91 7.88 1.62
CA PHE A 116 0.75 8.69 1.29
C PHE A 116 0.17 9.32 2.55
N ARG A 117 -0.72 10.28 2.37
CA ARG A 117 -1.47 10.86 3.48
C ARG A 117 -2.95 10.79 3.19
N LEU A 118 -3.75 10.66 4.23
CA LEU A 118 -5.21 10.66 4.12
C LEU A 118 -5.68 12.10 3.93
N ILE A 119 -6.35 12.36 2.80
CA ILE A 119 -6.92 13.67 2.50
C ILE A 119 -8.35 13.74 3.04
N GLU A 120 -9.12 12.69 2.84
CA GLU A 120 -10.53 12.67 3.22
C GLU A 120 -11.00 11.24 3.45
N ALA A 121 -11.75 11.03 4.53
CA ALA A 121 -12.52 9.80 4.70
C ALA A 121 -13.84 10.01 3.97
N VAL A 122 -14.11 9.18 2.96
CA VAL A 122 -15.35 9.31 2.18
C VAL A 122 -16.52 8.83 3.02
N LYS A 123 -17.55 9.66 3.13
CA LYS A 123 -18.72 9.32 3.90
C LYS A 123 -19.49 8.18 3.23
N ARG A 124 -19.80 7.16 4.01
CA ARG A 124 -20.59 5.99 3.57
C ARG A 124 -21.91 5.95 4.30
N GLU A 125 -22.89 5.44 3.62
CA GLU A 125 -24.20 5.19 4.22
C GLU A 125 -24.32 3.74 4.67
#